data_dc79f840735421f716df7b8c808880c9
#
_entry.id   dc79f840735421f716df7b8c808880c9
#
_cell.length_a   1.000
_cell.length_b   1.000
_cell.length_c   1.000
_cell.angle_alpha   90.00
_cell.angle_beta   90.00
_cell.angle_gamma   90.00
#
_symmetry.space_group_name_H-M   'P 1'
#
loop_
_entity.id
_entity.type
_entity.pdbx_description
1 polymer ?
#
loop_
_entity_poly.entity_id
_entity_poly.type
_entity_poly.pdbx_seq_one_letter_code
_entity_poly.pdbx_strand_id
1 'polypeptide(L)'
;MSYSKLLKEIMYDEDNISYTEKGIKPLFSAPETAQIIIIAQAPGIRAQELGIFFNDLSGNKLREWLGIDRECFYDSGYFAVVPMDYYFPGKGKTGDLPPRKGFAEKWHKKTLNLMPNKQLILLIGAYAQRYFLKQRSTEKLTNTVKNFDRYLPEFFPLVHPSPRNNIWQSKNPWFLDQVIPALQERVKAILK
;
A
#
# COMPACT_ATOMS: atom_id res chain seq x y z
N MET A 1 -18.71 -10.07 5.94
CA MET A 1 -19.05 -8.61 5.82
C MET A 1 -18.86 -8.22 4.36
N SER A 2 -19.74 -7.39 3.76
CA SER A 2 -19.54 -6.94 2.38
C SER A 2 -18.70 -5.65 2.32
N TYR A 3 -18.07 -5.37 1.17
CA TYR A 3 -17.35 -4.12 0.91
C TYR A 3 -18.23 -2.89 1.18
N SER A 4 -19.46 -2.88 0.65
CA SER A 4 -20.38 -1.76 0.82
C SER A 4 -20.76 -1.50 2.28
N LYS A 5 -20.88 -2.54 3.09
CA LYS A 5 -21.14 -2.41 4.53
C LYS A 5 -19.92 -1.82 5.24
N LEU A 6 -18.72 -2.33 4.96
CA LEU A 6 -17.48 -1.80 5.53
C LEU A 6 -17.25 -0.35 5.14
N LEU A 7 -17.48 0.00 3.86
CA LEU A 7 -17.37 1.37 3.37
C LEU A 7 -18.26 2.33 4.18
N LYS A 8 -19.51 1.95 4.41
CA LYS A 8 -20.43 2.76 5.23
C LYS A 8 -19.97 2.87 6.68
N GLU A 9 -19.51 1.77 7.30
CA GLU A 9 -18.97 1.81 8.65
C GLU A 9 -17.81 2.79 8.77
N ILE A 10 -16.89 2.79 7.79
CA ILE A 10 -15.75 3.73 7.75
C ILE A 10 -16.24 5.18 7.58
N MET A 11 -17.14 5.43 6.64
CA MET A 11 -17.63 6.79 6.31
C MET A 11 -18.36 7.45 7.50
N TYR A 12 -19.13 6.68 8.26
CA TYR A 12 -19.93 7.19 9.37
C TYR A 12 -19.28 7.01 10.74
N ASP A 13 -18.04 6.56 10.78
CA ASP A 13 -17.24 6.53 11.99
C ASP A 13 -16.96 7.96 12.51
N GLU A 14 -16.98 8.15 13.82
CA GLU A 14 -16.76 9.46 14.46
C GLU A 14 -15.47 10.16 14.03
N ASP A 15 -14.38 9.37 13.82
CA ASP A 15 -13.09 9.89 13.35
C ASP A 15 -13.11 10.30 11.87
N ASN A 16 -14.15 9.92 11.10
CA ASN A 16 -14.22 10.10 9.66
C ASN A 16 -15.41 10.97 9.20
N ILE A 17 -16.35 11.26 10.08
CA ILE A 17 -17.58 11.98 9.73
C ILE A 17 -17.32 13.33 9.05
N SER A 18 -16.26 14.04 9.48
CA SER A 18 -15.88 15.33 8.90
C SER A 18 -15.43 15.25 7.43
N TYR A 19 -14.91 14.08 7.00
CA TYR A 19 -14.60 13.82 5.58
C TYR A 19 -15.90 13.56 4.82
N THR A 20 -16.79 12.75 5.38
CA THR A 20 -18.08 12.41 4.77
C THR A 20 -18.95 13.64 4.56
N GLU A 21 -19.03 14.56 5.53
CA GLU A 21 -19.73 15.83 5.41
C GLU A 21 -19.18 16.73 4.30
N LYS A 22 -17.91 16.62 3.99
CA LYS A 22 -17.24 17.30 2.86
C LYS A 22 -17.34 16.52 1.54
N GLY A 23 -18.08 15.41 1.50
CA GLY A 23 -18.20 14.55 0.31
C GLY A 23 -16.95 13.75 -0.02
N ILE A 24 -15.97 13.68 0.90
CA ILE A 24 -14.71 12.94 0.71
C ILE A 24 -14.93 11.48 1.13
N LYS A 25 -14.74 10.57 0.18
CA LYS A 25 -14.85 9.13 0.43
C LYS A 25 -13.51 8.53 0.81
N PRO A 26 -13.49 7.46 1.64
CA PRO A 26 -12.25 6.73 1.91
C PRO A 26 -11.74 6.07 0.63
N LEU A 27 -10.45 6.21 0.37
CA LEU A 27 -9.80 5.66 -0.81
C LEU A 27 -9.06 4.38 -0.45
N PHE A 28 -9.66 3.23 -0.77
CA PHE A 28 -9.09 1.88 -0.67
C PHE A 28 -9.82 0.95 -1.63
N SER A 29 -9.21 -0.19 -1.96
CA SER A 29 -9.86 -1.24 -2.73
C SER A 29 -9.68 -2.60 -2.06
N ALA A 30 -10.70 -3.44 -2.16
CA ALA A 30 -10.70 -4.78 -1.60
C ALA A 30 -11.58 -5.74 -2.43
N PRO A 31 -11.24 -5.98 -3.71
CA PRO A 31 -11.95 -6.98 -4.50
C PRO A 31 -11.71 -8.37 -3.91
N GLU A 32 -12.76 -9.17 -3.84
CA GLU A 32 -12.71 -10.53 -3.25
C GLU A 32 -11.70 -11.44 -3.96
N THR A 33 -11.44 -11.18 -5.24
CA THR A 33 -10.49 -11.90 -6.08
C THR A 33 -9.03 -11.49 -5.84
N ALA A 34 -8.77 -10.44 -5.06
CA ALA A 34 -7.41 -9.94 -4.87
C ALA A 34 -6.48 -10.98 -4.23
N GLN A 35 -5.34 -11.16 -4.87
CA GLN A 35 -4.29 -12.06 -4.44
C GLN A 35 -3.05 -11.30 -3.94
N ILE A 36 -2.84 -10.08 -4.42
CA ILE A 36 -1.73 -9.20 -4.05
C ILE A 36 -2.28 -7.92 -3.44
N ILE A 37 -1.93 -7.69 -2.17
CA ILE A 37 -2.41 -6.53 -1.41
C ILE A 37 -1.27 -5.52 -1.28
N ILE A 38 -1.52 -4.27 -1.60
CA ILE A 38 -0.56 -3.19 -1.49
C ILE A 38 -0.90 -2.33 -0.28
N ILE A 39 -0.04 -2.35 0.72
CA ILE A 39 -0.14 -1.50 1.91
C ILE A 39 0.84 -0.34 1.75
N ALA A 40 0.32 0.88 1.64
CA ALA A 40 1.11 2.11 1.53
C ALA A 40 0.75 3.08 2.67
N GLN A 41 1.37 4.26 2.73
CA GLN A 41 1.16 5.21 3.83
C GLN A 41 -0.29 5.73 3.91
N ALA A 42 -0.72 6.48 2.91
CA ALA A 42 -2.03 7.09 2.77
C ALA A 42 -2.17 7.62 1.34
N PRO A 43 -3.38 7.90 0.83
CA PRO A 43 -3.52 8.60 -0.43
C PRO A 43 -2.92 10.01 -0.35
N GLY A 44 -2.23 10.43 -1.41
CA GLY A 44 -1.89 11.84 -1.59
C GLY A 44 -3.13 12.64 -2.00
N ILE A 45 -3.06 13.99 -1.88
CA ILE A 45 -4.23 14.85 -2.17
C ILE A 45 -4.82 14.59 -3.57
N ARG A 46 -3.99 14.47 -4.61
CA ARG A 46 -4.46 14.19 -5.98
C ARG A 46 -5.14 12.83 -6.11
N ALA A 47 -4.61 11.81 -5.44
CA ALA A 47 -5.23 10.50 -5.46
C ALA A 47 -6.60 10.51 -4.78
N GLN A 48 -6.72 11.24 -3.66
CA GLN A 48 -7.97 11.43 -2.95
C GLN A 48 -9.01 12.17 -3.81
N GLU A 49 -8.62 13.26 -4.48
CA GLU A 49 -9.48 14.06 -5.34
C GLU A 49 -9.96 13.27 -6.57
N LEU A 50 -9.08 12.49 -7.19
CA LEU A 50 -9.40 11.69 -8.37
C LEU A 50 -10.07 10.34 -8.04
N GLY A 51 -9.98 9.89 -6.79
CA GLY A 51 -10.46 8.56 -6.42
C GLY A 51 -9.64 7.41 -7.02
N ILE A 52 -8.40 7.65 -7.45
CA ILE A 52 -7.55 6.66 -8.14
C ILE A 52 -6.18 6.59 -7.47
N PHE A 53 -5.82 5.39 -6.98
CA PHE A 53 -4.49 5.13 -6.40
C PHE A 53 -3.42 5.10 -7.48
N PHE A 54 -2.20 5.50 -7.11
CA PHE A 54 -1.03 5.28 -7.95
C PHE A 54 -1.20 5.71 -9.43
N ASN A 55 -2.00 6.76 -9.67
CA ASN A 55 -2.20 7.34 -10.99
C ASN A 55 -1.23 8.52 -11.24
N ASP A 56 0.03 8.29 -10.90
CA ASP A 56 1.12 9.25 -10.98
C ASP A 56 2.45 8.56 -11.33
N LEU A 57 3.56 9.31 -11.28
CA LEU A 57 4.89 8.76 -11.53
C LEU A 57 5.27 7.64 -10.55
N SER A 58 4.80 7.71 -9.30
CA SER A 58 5.03 6.64 -8.31
C SER A 58 4.30 5.37 -8.72
N GLY A 59 3.09 5.51 -9.24
CA GLY A 59 2.32 4.38 -9.74
C GLY A 59 2.93 3.75 -10.99
N ASN A 60 3.45 4.56 -11.92
CA ASN A 60 4.18 4.04 -13.07
C ASN A 60 5.37 3.20 -12.61
N LYS A 61 6.14 3.72 -11.67
CA LYS A 61 7.31 3.04 -11.11
C LYS A 61 6.93 1.77 -10.34
N LEU A 62 5.82 1.78 -9.61
CA LEU A 62 5.33 0.59 -8.91
C LEU A 62 4.96 -0.53 -9.90
N ARG A 63 4.24 -0.21 -10.97
CA ARG A 63 3.90 -1.21 -12.01
C ARG A 63 5.13 -1.76 -12.72
N GLU A 64 6.13 -0.92 -13.00
CA GLU A 64 7.42 -1.36 -13.52
C GLU A 64 8.10 -2.36 -12.58
N TRP A 65 8.13 -2.08 -11.26
CA TRP A 65 8.70 -2.99 -10.28
C TRP A 65 7.92 -4.30 -10.15
N LEU A 66 6.60 -4.25 -10.33
CA LEU A 66 5.74 -5.45 -10.33
C LEU A 66 5.85 -6.26 -11.62
N GLY A 67 6.39 -5.67 -12.70
CA GLY A 67 6.45 -6.31 -14.03
C GLY A 67 5.08 -6.46 -14.69
N ILE A 68 4.15 -5.51 -14.45
CA ILE A 68 2.78 -5.53 -14.97
C ILE A 68 2.43 -4.20 -15.64
N ASP A 69 1.43 -4.23 -16.50
CA ASP A 69 0.88 -3.04 -17.13
C ASP A 69 -0.23 -2.37 -16.29
N ARG A 70 -0.79 -1.30 -16.83
CA ARG A 70 -1.83 -0.53 -16.19
C ARG A 70 -3.15 -1.31 -16.09
N GLU A 71 -3.52 -2.02 -17.14
CA GLU A 71 -4.76 -2.79 -17.22
C GLU A 71 -4.74 -3.93 -16.19
N CYS A 72 -3.66 -4.67 -16.11
CA CYS A 72 -3.47 -5.70 -15.10
C CYS A 72 -3.59 -5.12 -13.69
N PHE A 73 -3.01 -3.94 -13.43
CA PHE A 73 -3.05 -3.32 -12.10
C PHE A 73 -4.44 -2.89 -11.66
N TYR A 74 -5.24 -2.28 -12.54
CA TYR A 74 -6.53 -1.70 -12.16
C TYR A 74 -7.74 -2.59 -12.45
N ASP A 75 -7.69 -3.38 -13.53
CA ASP A 75 -8.88 -3.99 -14.10
C ASP A 75 -8.93 -5.52 -13.93
N SER A 76 -7.81 -6.16 -13.57
CA SER A 76 -7.75 -7.63 -13.39
C SER A 76 -8.49 -8.15 -12.16
N GLY A 77 -8.68 -7.30 -11.14
CA GLY A 77 -9.18 -7.73 -9.84
C GLY A 77 -8.17 -8.49 -8.98
N TYR A 78 -6.94 -8.70 -9.42
CA TYR A 78 -5.90 -9.40 -8.65
C TYR A 78 -5.21 -8.52 -7.62
N PHE A 79 -5.30 -7.19 -7.75
CA PHE A 79 -4.64 -6.23 -6.88
C PHE A 79 -5.64 -5.50 -5.99
N ALA A 80 -5.26 -5.32 -4.73
CA ALA A 80 -5.96 -4.41 -3.83
C ALA A 80 -4.99 -3.38 -3.26
N VAL A 81 -5.47 -2.17 -3.01
CA VAL A 81 -4.72 -1.10 -2.35
C VAL A 81 -5.39 -0.76 -1.04
N VAL A 82 -4.70 -1.02 0.07
CA VAL A 82 -5.19 -0.83 1.44
C VAL A 82 -4.18 0.06 2.18
N PRO A 83 -4.22 1.39 2.04
CA PRO A 83 -3.28 2.29 2.72
C PRO A 83 -3.41 2.21 4.24
N MET A 84 -2.38 2.62 4.98
CA MET A 84 -2.40 2.70 6.45
C MET A 84 -3.46 3.69 6.97
N ASP A 85 -3.84 4.69 6.16
CA ASP A 85 -5.02 5.54 6.33
C ASP A 85 -5.74 5.65 4.98
N TYR A 86 -7.06 5.59 4.97
CA TYR A 86 -7.85 5.64 3.72
C TYR A 86 -8.20 7.07 3.28
N TYR A 87 -7.75 8.06 4.03
CA TYR A 87 -7.93 9.45 3.71
C TYR A 87 -6.59 10.18 3.63
N PHE A 88 -6.54 11.24 2.84
CA PHE A 88 -5.39 12.14 2.84
C PHE A 88 -5.26 12.81 4.21
N PRO A 89 -4.17 12.58 4.95
CA PRO A 89 -4.04 13.05 6.33
C PRO A 89 -3.70 14.55 6.44
N GLY A 90 -3.44 15.21 5.32
CA GLY A 90 -3.03 16.61 5.28
C GLY A 90 -1.56 16.80 4.92
N LYS A 91 -1.16 18.06 4.74
CA LYS A 91 0.23 18.48 4.44
C LYS A 91 0.98 18.83 5.71
N GLY A 92 2.19 18.30 5.84
CA GLY A 92 3.17 18.72 6.83
C GLY A 92 4.22 19.67 6.23
N LYS A 93 5.22 20.03 7.03
CA LYS A 93 6.31 20.93 6.61
C LYS A 93 7.17 20.36 5.47
N THR A 94 7.39 19.05 5.45
CA THR A 94 8.32 18.39 4.51
C THR A 94 7.67 17.31 3.64
N GLY A 95 6.34 17.22 3.62
CA GLY A 95 5.59 16.21 2.87
C GLY A 95 4.19 16.03 3.46
N ASP A 96 3.56 14.92 3.14
CA ASP A 96 2.26 14.60 3.70
C ASP A 96 2.41 14.13 5.15
N LEU A 97 1.41 14.41 5.97
CA LEU A 97 1.36 13.98 7.36
C LEU A 97 1.37 12.44 7.45
N PRO A 98 1.78 11.88 8.61
CA PRO A 98 1.69 10.45 8.85
C PRO A 98 0.23 9.97 8.82
N PRO A 99 -0.01 8.66 8.60
CA PRO A 99 -1.32 8.06 8.80
C PRO A 99 -1.82 8.34 10.22
N ARG A 100 -3.12 8.52 10.37
CA ARG A 100 -3.73 8.73 11.69
C ARG A 100 -3.47 7.52 12.59
N LYS A 101 -3.10 7.80 13.83
CA LYS A 101 -2.84 6.77 14.84
C LYS A 101 -4.13 5.98 15.14
N GLY A 102 -4.04 4.66 15.20
CA GLY A 102 -5.18 3.79 15.48
C GLY A 102 -6.05 3.46 14.26
N PHE A 103 -5.86 4.15 13.12
CA PHE A 103 -6.68 3.92 11.93
C PHE A 103 -6.51 2.50 11.37
N ALA A 104 -5.27 2.06 11.18
CA ALA A 104 -4.99 0.72 10.67
C ALA A 104 -5.47 -0.37 11.64
N GLU A 105 -5.28 -0.17 12.94
CA GLU A 105 -5.74 -1.08 13.98
C GLU A 105 -7.25 -1.29 13.95
N LYS A 106 -8.00 -0.21 13.69
CA LYS A 106 -9.47 -0.23 13.63
C LYS A 106 -10.01 -0.92 12.37
N TRP A 107 -9.36 -0.70 11.23
CA TRP A 107 -9.95 -1.04 9.93
C TRP A 107 -9.26 -2.15 9.14
N HIS A 108 -7.94 -2.31 9.25
CA HIS A 108 -7.21 -3.23 8.37
C HIS A 108 -7.65 -4.68 8.47
N LYS A 109 -7.88 -5.19 9.69
CA LYS A 109 -8.35 -6.57 9.86
C LYS A 109 -9.68 -6.79 9.14
N LYS A 110 -10.62 -5.85 9.26
CA LYS A 110 -11.94 -5.94 8.59
C LYS A 110 -11.78 -5.91 7.07
N THR A 111 -10.92 -5.02 6.56
CA THR A 111 -10.67 -4.86 5.12
C THR A 111 -9.99 -6.11 4.54
N LEU A 112 -8.93 -6.60 5.18
CA LEU A 112 -8.18 -7.77 4.72
C LEU A 112 -9.02 -9.06 4.74
N ASN A 113 -10.02 -9.14 5.61
CA ASN A 113 -10.96 -10.26 5.65
C ASN A 113 -11.94 -10.29 4.45
N LEU A 114 -12.04 -9.22 3.66
CA LEU A 114 -12.81 -9.22 2.42
C LEU A 114 -12.10 -9.95 1.28
N MET A 115 -10.80 -10.22 1.43
CA MET A 115 -9.94 -10.81 0.40
C MET A 115 -9.39 -12.16 0.87
N PRO A 116 -10.19 -13.23 0.80
CA PRO A 116 -9.79 -14.55 1.31
C PRO A 116 -8.64 -15.18 0.51
N ASN A 117 -8.49 -14.79 -0.77
CA ASN A 117 -7.52 -15.36 -1.70
C ASN A 117 -6.15 -14.66 -1.69
N LYS A 118 -5.92 -13.72 -0.78
CA LYS A 118 -4.64 -13.00 -0.69
C LYS A 118 -3.47 -13.96 -0.45
N GLN A 119 -2.42 -13.81 -1.25
CA GLN A 119 -1.20 -14.63 -1.21
C GLN A 119 0.04 -13.82 -0.86
N LEU A 120 0.04 -12.51 -1.16
CA LEU A 120 1.18 -11.64 -0.94
C LEU A 120 0.72 -10.26 -0.49
N ILE A 121 1.38 -9.72 0.53
CA ILE A 121 1.16 -8.36 1.03
C ILE A 121 2.43 -7.55 0.81
N LEU A 122 2.37 -6.55 -0.06
CA LEU A 122 3.46 -5.62 -0.31
C LEU A 122 3.44 -4.50 0.72
N LEU A 123 4.51 -4.34 1.48
CA LEU A 123 4.62 -3.34 2.54
C LEU A 123 5.47 -2.16 2.05
N ILE A 124 4.83 -1.11 1.54
CA ILE A 124 5.49 0.05 0.95
C ILE A 124 5.76 1.12 2.00
N GLY A 125 7.04 1.30 2.33
CA GLY A 125 7.51 2.32 3.25
C GLY A 125 7.43 1.95 4.72
N ALA A 126 7.97 2.83 5.57
CA ALA A 126 8.23 2.53 6.98
C ALA A 126 6.98 2.30 7.83
N TYR A 127 5.88 3.00 7.55
CA TYR A 127 4.64 2.85 8.34
C TYR A 127 4.05 1.46 8.17
N ALA A 128 3.90 0.99 6.94
CA ALA A 128 3.40 -0.35 6.65
C ALA A 128 4.31 -1.44 7.24
N GLN A 129 5.62 -1.32 7.05
CA GLN A 129 6.59 -2.29 7.57
C GLN A 129 6.56 -2.37 9.10
N ARG A 130 6.60 -1.24 9.79
CA ARG A 130 6.55 -1.22 11.26
C ARG A 130 5.30 -1.87 11.82
N TYR A 131 4.16 -1.57 11.22
CA TYR A 131 2.88 -2.10 11.67
C TYR A 131 2.77 -3.61 11.47
N PHE A 132 2.96 -4.07 10.23
CA PHE A 132 2.76 -5.48 9.89
C PHE A 132 3.87 -6.39 10.40
N LEU A 133 5.11 -5.94 10.36
CA LEU A 133 6.28 -6.72 10.82
C LEU A 133 6.58 -6.52 12.31
N LYS A 134 5.76 -5.73 13.03
CA LYS A 134 5.92 -5.40 14.46
C LYS A 134 7.34 -4.91 14.81
N GLN A 135 7.91 -4.11 13.90
CA GLN A 135 9.27 -3.63 14.03
C GLN A 135 9.38 -2.48 15.04
N ARG A 136 10.53 -2.43 15.71
CA ARG A 136 10.90 -1.27 16.55
C ARG A 136 11.16 -0.04 15.69
N SER A 137 10.98 1.15 16.26
CA SER A 137 11.25 2.42 15.56
C SER A 137 12.71 2.59 15.13
N THR A 138 13.63 1.86 15.76
CA THR A 138 15.08 1.84 15.46
C THR A 138 15.43 1.02 14.21
N GLU A 139 14.52 0.15 13.75
CA GLU A 139 14.75 -0.67 12.55
C GLU A 139 14.82 0.21 11.30
N LYS A 140 15.89 0.04 10.53
CA LYS A 140 16.11 0.80 9.31
C LYS A 140 15.38 0.15 8.13
N LEU A 141 14.54 0.91 7.46
CA LEU A 141 13.81 0.48 6.26
C LEU A 141 14.74 -0.18 5.22
N THR A 142 15.94 0.34 5.02
CA THR A 142 16.93 -0.24 4.09
C THR A 142 17.27 -1.69 4.45
N ASN A 143 17.47 -1.99 5.75
CA ASN A 143 17.77 -3.34 6.19
C ASN A 143 16.59 -4.30 6.01
N THR A 144 15.38 -3.82 6.30
CA THR A 144 14.15 -4.59 6.09
C THR A 144 13.98 -4.97 4.63
N VAL A 145 14.15 -4.00 3.72
CA VAL A 145 14.03 -4.23 2.28
C VAL A 145 15.15 -5.13 1.76
N LYS A 146 16.39 -4.98 2.25
CA LYS A 146 17.51 -5.83 1.86
C LYS A 146 17.33 -7.30 2.24
N ASN A 147 16.67 -7.56 3.37
CA ASN A 147 16.39 -8.91 3.87
C ASN A 147 14.93 -9.30 3.63
N PHE A 148 14.35 -8.95 2.48
CA PHE A 148 12.95 -9.19 2.15
C PHE A 148 12.55 -10.66 2.24
N ASP A 149 13.46 -11.56 1.93
CA ASP A 149 13.31 -13.02 1.95
C ASP A 149 12.87 -13.57 3.31
N ARG A 150 13.26 -12.90 4.40
CA ARG A 150 12.88 -13.29 5.78
C ARG A 150 11.38 -13.12 6.06
N TYR A 151 10.67 -12.39 5.23
CA TYR A 151 9.25 -12.07 5.42
C TYR A 151 8.33 -12.84 4.46
N LEU A 152 8.93 -13.57 3.52
CA LEU A 152 8.19 -14.44 2.61
C LEU A 152 7.66 -15.68 3.36
N PRO A 153 6.56 -16.28 2.89
CA PRO A 153 5.83 -15.94 1.66
C PRO A 153 4.77 -14.84 1.82
N GLU A 154 4.48 -14.39 3.04
CA GLU A 154 3.34 -13.52 3.35
C GLU A 154 3.59 -12.05 3.02
N PHE A 155 4.78 -11.53 3.39
CA PHE A 155 5.09 -10.11 3.25
C PHE A 155 6.27 -9.87 2.31
N PHE A 156 6.17 -8.79 1.53
CA PHE A 156 7.27 -8.29 0.72
C PHE A 156 7.50 -6.79 0.99
N PRO A 157 8.53 -6.43 1.77
CA PRO A 157 8.82 -5.04 2.10
C PRO A 157 9.48 -4.31 0.92
N LEU A 158 9.00 -3.09 0.64
CA LEU A 158 9.51 -2.22 -0.42
C LEU A 158 9.74 -0.80 0.10
N VAL A 159 10.65 -0.08 -0.57
CA VAL A 159 10.71 1.38 -0.44
C VAL A 159 9.53 2.01 -1.20
N HIS A 160 9.22 3.28 -0.90
CA HIS A 160 8.19 3.98 -1.68
C HIS A 160 8.68 4.21 -3.12
N PRO A 161 7.86 3.96 -4.17
CA PRO A 161 8.25 4.10 -5.58
C PRO A 161 8.31 5.56 -6.07
N SER A 162 8.45 6.51 -5.16
CA SER A 162 8.57 7.93 -5.49
C SER A 162 9.88 8.24 -6.19
N PRO A 163 9.89 9.15 -7.19
CA PRO A 163 11.11 9.67 -7.79
C PRO A 163 12.11 10.26 -6.76
N ARG A 164 11.63 10.72 -5.59
CA ARG A 164 12.48 11.18 -4.48
C ARG A 164 13.43 10.10 -3.96
N ASN A 165 13.11 8.83 -4.17
CA ASN A 165 13.94 7.69 -3.77
C ASN A 165 15.01 7.28 -4.80
N ASN A 166 15.15 8.01 -5.93
CA ASN A 166 16.18 7.70 -6.93
C ASN A 166 17.60 7.78 -6.34
N ILE A 167 17.86 8.76 -5.46
CA ILE A 167 19.16 8.87 -4.76
C ILE A 167 19.39 7.67 -3.83
N TRP A 168 18.34 7.20 -3.15
CA TRP A 168 18.44 6.00 -2.32
C TRP A 168 18.72 4.76 -3.18
N GLN A 169 18.05 4.61 -4.32
CA GLN A 169 18.23 3.48 -5.24
C GLN A 169 19.67 3.47 -5.80
N SER A 170 20.22 4.62 -6.21
CA SER A 170 21.60 4.69 -6.69
C SER A 170 22.65 4.30 -5.65
N LYS A 171 22.36 4.53 -4.36
CA LYS A 171 23.19 4.10 -3.24
C LYS A 171 22.97 2.63 -2.83
N ASN A 172 21.95 1.99 -3.37
CA ASN A 172 21.55 0.62 -3.04
C ASN A 172 21.26 -0.19 -4.32
N PRO A 173 22.26 -0.42 -5.20
CA PRO A 173 22.05 -1.07 -6.50
C PRO A 173 21.44 -2.48 -6.38
N TRP A 174 21.75 -3.21 -5.29
CA TRP A 174 21.15 -4.50 -4.97
C TRP A 174 19.60 -4.47 -5.00
N PHE A 175 18.98 -3.32 -4.82
CA PHE A 175 17.52 -3.22 -4.86
C PHE A 175 16.97 -3.56 -6.26
N LEU A 176 17.55 -2.98 -7.30
CA LEU A 176 17.15 -3.28 -8.69
C LEU A 176 17.70 -4.64 -9.17
N ASP A 177 18.86 -5.06 -8.67
CA ASP A 177 19.54 -6.27 -9.13
C ASP A 177 19.03 -7.55 -8.46
N GLN A 178 18.45 -7.45 -7.24
CA GLN A 178 18.06 -8.62 -6.44
C GLN A 178 16.58 -8.54 -6.01
N VAL A 179 16.16 -7.42 -5.39
CA VAL A 179 14.82 -7.31 -4.80
C VAL A 179 13.74 -7.25 -5.88
N ILE A 180 13.94 -6.43 -6.92
CA ILE A 180 12.95 -6.28 -7.98
C ILE A 180 12.77 -7.55 -8.82
N PRO A 181 13.81 -8.26 -9.27
CA PRO A 181 13.64 -9.55 -9.93
C PRO A 181 12.89 -10.58 -9.08
N ALA A 182 13.22 -10.70 -7.79
CA ALA A 182 12.52 -11.60 -6.88
C ALA A 182 11.03 -11.22 -6.71
N LEU A 183 10.72 -9.92 -6.65
CA LEU A 183 9.34 -9.43 -6.63
C LEU A 183 8.58 -9.83 -7.89
N GLN A 184 9.18 -9.61 -9.07
CA GLN A 184 8.56 -9.94 -10.36
C GLN A 184 8.31 -11.43 -10.51
N GLU A 185 9.25 -12.27 -10.10
CA GLU A 185 9.05 -13.72 -10.08
C GLU A 185 7.87 -14.12 -9.18
N ARG A 186 7.78 -13.52 -7.98
CA ARG A 186 6.70 -13.80 -7.05
C ARG A 186 5.35 -13.35 -7.60
N VAL A 187 5.27 -12.14 -8.16
CA VAL A 187 4.05 -11.63 -8.81
C VAL A 187 3.63 -12.54 -9.96
N LYS A 188 4.56 -12.89 -10.85
CA LYS A 188 4.30 -13.78 -11.99
C LYS A 188 3.81 -15.16 -11.55
N ALA A 189 4.33 -15.69 -10.45
CA ALA A 189 3.90 -16.98 -9.91
C ALA A 189 2.46 -16.95 -9.37
N ILE A 190 2.04 -15.81 -8.81
CA ILE A 190 0.69 -15.62 -8.27
C ILE A 190 -0.33 -15.39 -9.39
N LEU A 191 0.04 -14.66 -10.45
CA LEU A 191 -0.87 -14.30 -11.56
C LEU A 191 -1.05 -15.39 -12.62
N LYS A 192 -0.41 -16.54 -12.45
CA LYS A 192 -0.61 -17.74 -13.30
C LYS A 192 -1.87 -18.50 -12.91
#